data_290d5c3643c4834a2d0ffb3a3e912233
#
_entry.id   290d5c3643c4834a2d0ffb3a3e912233
#
_cell.length_a   1.000
_cell.length_b   1.000
_cell.length_c   1.000
_cell.angle_alpha   90.00
_cell.angle_beta   90.00
_cell.angle_gamma   90.00
#
_symmetry.space_group_name_H-M   'P 1'
#
loop_
_entity.id
_entity.type
_entity.pdbx_description
1 polymer ?
#
loop_
_entity_poly.entity_id
_entity_poly.type
_entity_poly.pdbx_seq_one_letter_code
_entity_poly.pdbx_strand_id
1 'polypeptide(L)'
;MNRILRTLVACLLALALLGIASAVAEQTDFTIISAISALSGGYADNPVLKAMQEQTGITVNWDCMSDSLSEQVNIRIAGSDLPDAFNGVGFNNYDLLTYGEDGTFIDLTPYITPEIMPNLSAILEEHPEIRAAITMSNGAIYGLPAGEQMGTAGIGKEEDYSIFTVPQFSMINKKWLDELGLSVPTTLEELHDVLVAFKENDMSAKVYGNAAGSTIPMSTGFDQWCWGQNIFYAGFGFTNWINDVCNDLVLNADGTVNFVCDDDNYRAALTYFHDWFAEGLMDQEMFSQDTTQLMAKCSQGYVGVSTWWYIEELMGPYAEDYVFLPVLTGPDGTSNVTVRTGGAINAGNLSVTSACENPEKLLAFYDLWYTGENVMQLQYGPIDTYFIGKDENGVWLSITDAESREKYGKSAGELKAQLEVAGPKLILSNYYSDVFKMEDRAIERLTDLYDYWMPFVKDTTVYPVDCVFTPDELDTIDMYRTDFENAVAEQEALWIKDVGPDDKAWEKYLKTLDRCGMSELLEVYQAAYDRYAEAK
;
A
#
# COMPACT_ATOMS: atom_id res chain seq x y z
N MET A 1 70.03 26.30 -33.18
CA MET A 1 69.13 26.89 -32.19
C MET A 1 67.64 26.63 -32.50
N ASN A 2 67.20 26.30 -33.73
CA ASN A 2 65.80 26.18 -34.09
C ASN A 2 65.13 24.79 -33.92
N ARG A 3 65.89 23.71 -33.71
CA ARG A 3 65.27 22.38 -33.49
C ARG A 3 64.94 22.14 -32.03
N ILE A 4 65.78 22.52 -31.11
CA ILE A 4 65.56 22.34 -29.65
C ILE A 4 64.42 23.23 -29.17
N LEU A 5 64.30 24.46 -29.70
CA LEU A 5 63.20 25.36 -29.36
C LEU A 5 61.79 24.83 -29.86
N ARG A 6 61.76 24.18 -31.04
CA ARG A 6 60.57 23.56 -31.58
C ARG A 6 60.13 22.30 -30.79
N THR A 7 61.08 21.54 -30.29
CA THR A 7 60.81 20.35 -29.45
C THR A 7 60.36 20.79 -28.07
N LEU A 8 60.91 21.84 -27.47
CA LEU A 8 60.46 22.39 -26.20
C LEU A 8 59.02 23.01 -26.28
N VAL A 9 58.70 23.70 -27.35
CA VAL A 9 57.39 24.27 -27.57
C VAL A 9 56.36 23.15 -27.86
N ALA A 10 56.73 22.08 -28.58
CA ALA A 10 55.85 20.92 -28.80
C ALA A 10 55.61 20.12 -27.51
N CYS A 11 56.64 19.98 -26.64
CA CYS A 11 56.47 19.34 -25.33
C CYS A 11 55.64 20.20 -24.35
N LEU A 12 55.75 21.53 -24.37
CA LEU A 12 54.94 22.44 -23.58
C LEU A 12 53.49 22.48 -24.07
N LEU A 13 53.23 22.38 -25.38
CA LEU A 13 51.89 22.26 -25.94
C LEU A 13 51.27 20.87 -25.66
N ALA A 14 52.06 19.80 -25.67
CA ALA A 14 51.61 18.46 -25.28
C ALA A 14 51.33 18.36 -23.78
N LEU A 15 52.09 19.02 -22.91
CA LEU A 15 51.83 19.12 -21.48
C LEU A 15 50.62 20.03 -21.17
N ALA A 16 50.37 21.08 -21.97
CA ALA A 16 49.21 21.92 -21.85
C ALA A 16 47.93 21.21 -22.37
N LEU A 17 48.03 20.26 -23.31
CA LEU A 17 46.94 19.43 -23.77
C LEU A 17 46.66 18.23 -22.85
N LEU A 18 47.61 17.81 -22.02
CA LEU A 18 47.45 16.81 -20.97
C LEU A 18 46.95 17.40 -19.63
N GLY A 19 46.95 18.74 -19.51
CA GLY A 19 46.53 19.47 -18.31
C GLY A 19 45.09 20.05 -18.38
N ILE A 20 44.37 19.85 -19.48
CA ILE A 20 42.95 20.18 -19.62
C ILE A 20 42.17 18.85 -19.81
N ALA A 21 42.38 17.89 -18.92
CA ALA A 21 41.23 17.17 -18.41
C ALA A 21 40.52 18.20 -17.50
N SER A 22 39.63 18.97 -18.07
CA SER A 22 38.62 19.63 -17.24
C SER A 22 38.06 18.52 -16.35
N ALA A 23 38.38 18.56 -15.07
CA ALA A 23 37.58 17.85 -14.10
C ALA A 23 36.16 18.46 -14.31
N VAL A 24 35.33 17.79 -15.11
CA VAL A 24 33.90 18.04 -15.08
C VAL A 24 33.59 17.85 -13.61
N ALA A 25 33.15 18.90 -12.95
CA ALA A 25 32.79 18.80 -11.54
C ALA A 25 31.73 17.70 -11.47
N GLU A 26 32.07 16.67 -10.71
CA GLU A 26 31.13 15.55 -10.50
C GLU A 26 29.86 16.11 -9.93
N GLN A 27 28.69 15.74 -10.49
CA GLN A 27 27.37 16.19 -9.98
C GLN A 27 27.25 15.79 -8.52
N THR A 28 26.95 16.76 -7.66
CA THR A 28 26.71 16.58 -6.22
C THR A 28 25.39 17.16 -5.77
N ASP A 29 24.74 17.96 -6.64
CA ASP A 29 23.44 18.57 -6.39
C ASP A 29 22.40 17.87 -7.25
N PHE A 30 21.36 17.31 -6.61
CA PHE A 30 20.32 16.54 -7.26
C PHE A 30 18.96 17.19 -7.01
N THR A 31 18.08 17.16 -8.02
CA THR A 31 16.70 17.59 -7.92
C THR A 31 15.78 16.38 -7.95
N ILE A 32 14.98 16.20 -6.91
CA ILE A 32 14.12 15.02 -6.74
C ILE A 32 12.68 15.46 -6.52
N ILE A 33 11.77 14.99 -7.39
CA ILE A 33 10.34 15.08 -7.14
C ILE A 33 9.95 13.96 -6.21
N SER A 34 9.24 14.29 -5.12
CA SER A 34 8.92 13.32 -4.08
C SER A 34 7.48 13.42 -3.60
N ALA A 35 6.88 12.23 -3.39
CA ALA A 35 5.68 12.13 -2.57
C ALA A 35 5.95 12.61 -1.15
N ILE A 36 4.94 13.17 -0.50
CA ILE A 36 4.99 13.59 0.90
C ILE A 36 3.60 13.48 1.53
N SER A 37 3.55 13.14 2.81
CA SER A 37 2.30 13.22 3.58
C SER A 37 1.80 14.67 3.65
N ALA A 38 0.49 14.87 3.54
CA ALA A 38 -0.15 16.18 3.70
C ALA A 38 0.10 16.81 5.10
N LEU A 39 0.47 15.99 6.08
CA LEU A 39 0.80 16.44 7.44
C LEU A 39 2.28 16.80 7.60
N SER A 40 3.14 16.47 6.64
CA SER A 40 4.59 16.72 6.71
C SER A 40 4.93 18.18 6.39
N GLY A 41 5.97 18.68 7.05
CA GLY A 41 6.52 20.02 6.80
C GLY A 41 7.53 20.11 5.65
N GLY A 42 7.80 18.99 4.95
CA GLY A 42 8.80 18.89 3.89
C GLY A 42 10.08 18.19 4.35
N TYR A 43 10.92 17.80 3.37
CA TYR A 43 12.13 16.99 3.61
C TYR A 43 13.40 17.81 3.82
N ALA A 44 13.40 19.08 3.43
CA ALA A 44 14.60 19.94 3.47
C ALA A 44 15.21 20.07 4.88
N ASP A 45 14.40 20.00 5.92
CA ASP A 45 14.83 20.10 7.32
C ASP A 45 14.85 18.75 8.07
N ASN A 46 14.57 17.65 7.40
CA ASN A 46 14.60 16.32 8.02
C ASN A 46 16.04 15.98 8.46
N PRO A 47 16.28 15.73 9.77
CA PRO A 47 17.62 15.51 10.29
C PRO A 47 18.27 14.22 9.79
N VAL A 48 17.48 13.18 9.51
CA VAL A 48 17.96 11.89 8.99
C VAL A 48 18.49 12.08 7.58
N LEU A 49 17.71 12.73 6.71
CA LEU A 49 18.13 13.01 5.34
C LEU A 49 19.35 13.94 5.28
N LYS A 50 19.43 14.94 6.16
CA LYS A 50 20.61 15.81 6.26
C LYS A 50 21.87 15.04 6.63
N ALA A 51 21.78 14.16 7.62
CA ALA A 51 22.93 13.34 8.03
C ALA A 51 23.40 12.41 6.89
N MET A 52 22.48 11.83 6.13
CA MET A 52 22.82 11.00 4.96
C MET A 52 23.43 11.80 3.83
N GLN A 53 22.95 13.02 3.55
CA GLN A 53 23.53 13.93 2.57
C GLN A 53 24.95 14.33 2.96
N GLU A 54 25.20 14.65 4.24
CA GLU A 54 26.52 14.95 4.75
C GLU A 54 27.46 13.75 4.61
N GLN A 55 26.99 12.55 4.92
CA GLN A 55 27.79 11.32 4.83
C GLN A 55 28.21 11.00 3.39
N THR A 56 27.34 11.24 2.42
CA THR A 56 27.59 10.95 0.99
C THR A 56 28.16 12.13 0.22
N GLY A 57 28.16 13.32 0.83
CA GLY A 57 28.67 14.55 0.22
C GLY A 57 27.84 15.02 -0.97
N ILE A 58 26.50 14.89 -0.86
CA ILE A 58 25.54 15.39 -1.85
C ILE A 58 24.63 16.45 -1.23
N THR A 59 23.95 17.18 -2.11
CA THR A 59 22.82 18.06 -1.77
C THR A 59 21.60 17.60 -2.55
N VAL A 60 20.44 17.51 -1.90
CA VAL A 60 19.17 17.17 -2.55
C VAL A 60 18.22 18.35 -2.45
N ASN A 61 17.79 18.83 -3.62
CA ASN A 61 16.69 19.79 -3.75
C ASN A 61 15.37 19.00 -3.86
N TRP A 62 14.65 18.93 -2.76
CA TRP A 62 13.38 18.21 -2.67
C TRP A 62 12.23 19.06 -3.22
N ASP A 63 11.58 18.60 -4.28
CA ASP A 63 10.29 19.11 -4.78
C ASP A 63 9.18 18.16 -4.29
N CYS A 64 8.62 18.47 -3.10
CA CYS A 64 7.71 17.59 -2.39
C CYS A 64 6.26 17.93 -2.71
N MET A 65 5.44 16.91 -3.02
CA MET A 65 4.04 17.05 -3.39
C MET A 65 3.16 16.09 -2.59
N SER A 66 2.12 16.62 -1.93
CA SER A 66 1.07 15.83 -1.26
C SER A 66 -0.16 15.63 -2.13
N ASP A 67 -0.36 16.51 -3.12
CA ASP A 67 -1.49 16.49 -4.04
C ASP A 67 -0.99 16.53 -5.48
N SER A 68 -1.76 16.01 -6.41
CA SER A 68 -1.49 16.10 -7.87
C SER A 68 -0.12 15.51 -8.28
N LEU A 69 0.47 14.64 -7.47
CA LEU A 69 1.80 14.07 -7.75
C LEU A 69 1.82 13.37 -9.12
N SER A 70 0.86 12.48 -9.39
CA SER A 70 0.77 11.75 -10.66
C SER A 70 0.63 12.69 -11.85
N GLU A 71 -0.18 13.75 -11.74
CA GLU A 71 -0.33 14.76 -12.78
C GLU A 71 1.00 15.49 -13.06
N GLN A 72 1.72 15.91 -12.01
CA GLN A 72 3.00 16.59 -12.12
C GLN A 72 4.09 15.68 -12.70
N VAL A 73 4.13 14.42 -12.29
CA VAL A 73 5.03 13.41 -12.85
C VAL A 73 4.79 13.25 -14.35
N ASN A 74 3.53 13.07 -14.76
CA ASN A 74 3.15 12.93 -16.17
C ASN A 74 3.51 14.17 -17.00
N ILE A 75 3.30 15.38 -16.45
CA ILE A 75 3.70 16.64 -17.11
C ILE A 75 5.22 16.70 -17.33
N ARG A 76 6.01 16.33 -16.32
CA ARG A 76 7.49 16.34 -16.41
C ARG A 76 8.00 15.33 -17.45
N ILE A 77 7.47 14.11 -17.42
CA ILE A 77 7.83 13.07 -18.38
C ILE A 77 7.45 13.49 -19.80
N ALA A 78 6.20 13.89 -20.04
CA ALA A 78 5.73 14.33 -21.35
C ALA A 78 6.45 15.58 -21.86
N GLY A 79 6.84 16.49 -20.97
CA GLY A 79 7.57 17.72 -21.29
C GLY A 79 9.07 17.54 -21.47
N SER A 80 9.62 16.36 -21.19
CA SER A 80 11.06 16.10 -21.14
C SER A 80 11.84 17.05 -20.21
N ASP A 81 11.16 17.56 -19.15
CA ASP A 81 11.72 18.38 -18.09
C ASP A 81 11.94 17.50 -16.85
N LEU A 82 12.84 16.53 -16.98
CA LEU A 82 13.02 15.47 -16.01
C LEU A 82 13.83 15.96 -14.79
N PRO A 83 13.43 15.60 -13.55
CA PRO A 83 14.30 15.68 -12.38
C PRO A 83 15.40 14.60 -12.47
N ASP A 84 16.37 14.59 -11.54
CA ASP A 84 17.33 13.48 -11.45
C ASP A 84 16.68 12.17 -11.02
N ALA A 85 15.63 12.23 -10.17
CA ALA A 85 14.85 11.07 -9.77
C ALA A 85 13.43 11.43 -9.35
N PHE A 86 12.55 10.43 -9.42
CA PHE A 86 11.22 10.42 -8.81
C PHE A 86 11.25 9.51 -7.58
N ASN A 87 10.84 10.02 -6.42
CA ASN A 87 10.88 9.36 -5.13
C ASN A 87 9.48 9.18 -4.52
N GLY A 88 9.14 7.97 -4.09
CA GLY A 88 7.86 7.67 -3.45
C GLY A 88 6.64 7.74 -4.38
N VAL A 89 6.85 7.72 -5.69
CA VAL A 89 5.76 7.77 -6.69
C VAL A 89 5.03 6.44 -6.75
N GLY A 90 5.76 5.33 -6.62
CA GLY A 90 5.19 3.99 -6.67
C GLY A 90 4.79 3.58 -8.09
N PHE A 91 5.65 3.85 -9.07
CA PHE A 91 5.42 3.41 -10.45
C PHE A 91 5.11 1.92 -10.51
N ASN A 92 4.10 1.54 -11.24
CA ASN A 92 3.78 0.15 -11.50
C ASN A 92 4.74 -0.49 -12.52
N ASN A 93 4.65 -1.80 -12.72
CA ASN A 93 5.56 -2.51 -13.62
C ASN A 93 5.43 -2.07 -15.09
N TYR A 94 4.23 -1.63 -15.52
CA TYR A 94 4.01 -1.07 -16.85
C TYR A 94 4.78 0.23 -17.05
N ASP A 95 4.64 1.17 -16.12
CA ASP A 95 5.34 2.45 -16.17
C ASP A 95 6.87 2.25 -16.16
N LEU A 96 7.35 1.38 -15.26
CA LEU A 96 8.77 1.06 -15.13
C LEU A 96 9.35 0.50 -16.43
N LEU A 97 8.65 -0.47 -17.03
CA LEU A 97 9.10 -1.08 -18.28
C LEU A 97 9.02 -0.09 -19.44
N THR A 98 7.90 0.63 -19.58
CA THR A 98 7.68 1.59 -20.68
C THR A 98 8.69 2.73 -20.65
N TYR A 99 8.85 3.38 -19.49
CA TYR A 99 9.79 4.47 -19.33
C TYR A 99 11.26 4.01 -19.31
N GLY A 100 11.49 2.75 -18.95
CA GLY A 100 12.80 2.13 -19.02
C GLY A 100 13.21 1.84 -20.47
N GLU A 101 12.32 1.30 -21.30
CA GLU A 101 12.60 0.96 -22.68
C GLU A 101 12.70 2.20 -23.59
N ASP A 102 11.96 3.27 -23.30
CA ASP A 102 12.07 4.54 -24.04
C ASP A 102 13.27 5.40 -23.58
N GLY A 103 13.98 4.98 -22.50
CA GLY A 103 15.16 5.64 -21.97
C GLY A 103 14.87 6.86 -21.09
N THR A 104 13.63 7.04 -20.63
CA THR A 104 13.27 8.04 -19.60
C THR A 104 13.88 7.65 -18.25
N PHE A 105 13.74 6.37 -17.85
CA PHE A 105 14.41 5.82 -16.68
C PHE A 105 15.64 5.02 -17.09
N ILE A 106 16.70 5.11 -16.26
CA ILE A 106 17.93 4.34 -16.51
C ILE A 106 17.84 2.94 -15.90
N ASP A 107 18.51 1.97 -16.52
CA ASP A 107 18.69 0.64 -15.94
C ASP A 107 19.60 0.73 -14.70
N LEU A 108 19.06 0.37 -13.54
CA LEU A 108 19.75 0.38 -12.25
C LEU A 108 20.55 -0.89 -11.98
N THR A 109 20.37 -1.94 -12.78
CA THR A 109 21.03 -3.25 -12.59
C THR A 109 22.57 -3.13 -12.45
N PRO A 110 23.27 -2.31 -13.27
CA PRO A 110 24.72 -2.16 -13.16
C PRO A 110 25.21 -1.46 -11.87
N TYR A 111 24.30 -0.75 -11.18
CA TYR A 111 24.63 0.01 -9.97
C TYR A 111 24.31 -0.74 -8.68
N ILE A 112 23.46 -1.78 -8.72
CA ILE A 112 23.12 -2.58 -7.55
C ILE A 112 24.22 -3.62 -7.33
N THR A 113 25.35 -3.14 -6.83
CA THR A 113 26.57 -3.92 -6.58
C THR A 113 27.08 -3.67 -5.15
N PRO A 114 27.90 -4.59 -4.58
CA PRO A 114 28.49 -4.39 -3.26
C PRO A 114 29.36 -3.13 -3.14
N GLU A 115 29.85 -2.57 -4.26
CA GLU A 115 30.68 -1.36 -4.27
C GLU A 115 29.86 -0.08 -4.21
N ILE A 116 28.69 -0.02 -4.86
CA ILE A 116 27.86 1.18 -4.99
C ILE A 116 26.70 1.14 -3.99
N MET A 117 26.03 -0.02 -3.92
CA MET A 117 24.85 -0.23 -3.06
C MET A 117 25.03 -1.48 -2.18
N PRO A 118 25.97 -1.47 -1.23
CA PRO A 118 26.30 -2.65 -0.41
C PRO A 118 25.11 -3.16 0.41
N ASN A 119 24.26 -2.27 0.95
CA ASN A 119 23.13 -2.66 1.80
C ASN A 119 22.04 -3.33 0.98
N LEU A 120 21.59 -2.71 -0.11
CA LEU A 120 20.57 -3.29 -0.98
C LEU A 120 21.08 -4.57 -1.66
N SER A 121 22.34 -4.60 -2.11
CA SER A 121 22.92 -5.80 -2.73
C SER A 121 22.88 -7.00 -1.78
N ALA A 122 23.22 -6.79 -0.49
CA ALA A 122 23.18 -7.85 0.52
C ALA A 122 21.73 -8.34 0.77
N ILE A 123 20.77 -7.42 0.85
CA ILE A 123 19.35 -7.78 1.00
C ILE A 123 18.89 -8.62 -0.20
N LEU A 124 19.20 -8.20 -1.43
CA LEU A 124 18.76 -8.92 -2.63
C LEU A 124 19.50 -10.25 -2.86
N GLU A 125 20.64 -10.47 -2.21
CA GLU A 125 21.31 -11.78 -2.18
C GLU A 125 20.65 -12.73 -1.17
N GLU A 126 20.25 -12.21 0.00
CA GLU A 126 19.56 -12.97 1.05
C GLU A 126 18.09 -13.25 0.69
N HIS A 127 17.46 -12.33 -0.08
CA HIS A 127 16.05 -12.34 -0.48
C HIS A 127 15.91 -12.33 -2.01
N PRO A 128 16.17 -13.46 -2.69
CA PRO A 128 16.09 -13.55 -4.15
C PRO A 128 14.67 -13.30 -4.69
N GLU A 129 13.62 -13.53 -3.88
CA GLU A 129 12.23 -13.21 -4.19
C GLU A 129 12.03 -11.69 -4.36
N ILE A 130 12.67 -10.86 -3.54
CA ILE A 130 12.62 -9.39 -3.69
C ILE A 130 13.32 -8.97 -5.00
N ARG A 131 14.46 -9.57 -5.31
CA ARG A 131 15.16 -9.32 -6.58
C ARG A 131 14.27 -9.69 -7.78
N ALA A 132 13.59 -10.83 -7.71
CA ALA A 132 12.68 -11.25 -8.77
C ALA A 132 11.52 -10.27 -8.95
N ALA A 133 10.92 -9.80 -7.85
CA ALA A 133 9.79 -8.86 -7.87
C ALA A 133 10.12 -7.49 -8.48
N ILE A 134 11.40 -7.06 -8.44
CA ILE A 134 11.83 -5.76 -8.99
C ILE A 134 12.50 -5.86 -10.37
N THR A 135 12.70 -7.08 -10.89
CA THR A 135 13.34 -7.28 -12.19
C THR A 135 12.27 -7.39 -13.27
N MET A 136 12.31 -6.45 -14.22
CA MET A 136 11.35 -6.42 -15.32
C MET A 136 11.56 -7.58 -16.30
N SER A 137 10.58 -7.84 -17.15
CA SER A 137 10.60 -8.95 -18.14
C SER A 137 11.78 -8.89 -19.12
N ASN A 138 12.36 -7.71 -19.36
CA ASN A 138 13.58 -7.54 -20.17
C ASN A 138 14.89 -7.77 -19.39
N GLY A 139 14.80 -8.13 -18.10
CA GLY A 139 15.93 -8.40 -17.22
C GLY A 139 16.55 -7.19 -16.54
N ALA A 140 16.04 -5.97 -16.77
CA ALA A 140 16.49 -4.73 -16.17
C ALA A 140 15.73 -4.39 -14.88
N ILE A 141 16.33 -3.55 -14.05
CA ILE A 141 15.71 -2.95 -12.86
C ILE A 141 15.62 -1.44 -13.08
N TYR A 142 14.41 -0.88 -13.14
CA TYR A 142 14.18 0.55 -13.38
C TYR A 142 13.73 1.32 -12.15
N GLY A 143 13.55 0.62 -11.03
CA GLY A 143 13.17 1.25 -9.77
C GLY A 143 13.76 0.55 -8.56
N LEU A 144 13.95 1.28 -7.47
CA LEU A 144 14.34 0.72 -6.18
C LEU A 144 13.10 0.38 -5.34
N PRO A 145 13.14 -0.76 -4.63
CA PRO A 145 11.97 -1.29 -3.94
C PRO A 145 11.63 -0.57 -2.63
N ALA A 146 10.34 -0.56 -2.34
CA ALA A 146 9.85 -0.41 -0.98
C ALA A 146 9.00 -1.62 -0.59
N GLY A 147 8.98 -1.94 0.70
CA GLY A 147 8.16 -3.01 1.24
C GLY A 147 8.34 -3.15 2.74
N GLU A 148 7.35 -3.75 3.38
CA GLU A 148 7.36 -4.00 4.82
C GLU A 148 6.91 -5.44 5.08
N GLN A 149 7.82 -6.25 5.64
CA GLN A 149 7.56 -7.60 6.08
C GLN A 149 7.34 -7.57 7.59
N MET A 150 6.10 -7.44 8.07
CA MET A 150 5.87 -7.42 9.52
C MET A 150 6.05 -8.78 10.17
N GLY A 151 5.76 -9.87 9.47
CA GLY A 151 5.99 -11.22 9.96
C GLY A 151 5.40 -11.52 11.34
N THR A 152 5.91 -12.57 11.95
CA THR A 152 5.48 -13.02 13.29
C THR A 152 6.33 -12.47 14.44
N ALA A 153 7.18 -11.49 14.18
CA ALA A 153 8.13 -10.97 15.16
C ALA A 153 7.44 -10.58 16.48
N GLY A 154 7.71 -11.34 17.53
CA GLY A 154 7.21 -11.08 18.89
C GLY A 154 5.83 -11.64 19.23
N ILE A 155 5.06 -12.21 18.30
CA ILE A 155 3.74 -12.79 18.59
C ILE A 155 3.74 -14.33 18.72
N GLY A 156 4.88 -14.99 18.49
CA GLY A 156 5.05 -16.43 18.71
C GLY A 156 4.29 -17.34 17.73
N LYS A 157 4.02 -16.89 16.53
CA LYS A 157 3.42 -17.69 15.44
C LYS A 157 4.52 -18.30 14.56
N GLU A 158 4.21 -19.38 13.85
CA GLU A 158 5.19 -20.10 13.01
C GLU A 158 5.26 -19.59 11.56
N GLU A 159 4.19 -18.94 11.07
CA GLU A 159 4.10 -18.43 9.70
C GLU A 159 4.23 -16.91 9.70
N ASP A 160 5.03 -16.42 8.77
CA ASP A 160 5.25 -14.98 8.58
C ASP A 160 4.23 -14.39 7.59
N TYR A 161 3.32 -13.57 8.10
CA TYR A 161 2.42 -12.76 7.27
C TYR A 161 2.75 -11.29 7.43
N SER A 162 2.80 -10.57 6.33
CA SER A 162 2.83 -9.11 6.35
C SER A 162 1.53 -8.56 6.92
N ILE A 163 1.57 -7.43 7.59
CA ILE A 163 0.36 -6.70 7.97
C ILE A 163 -0.52 -6.35 6.75
N PHE A 164 0.08 -6.28 5.57
CA PHE A 164 -0.62 -6.07 4.31
C PHE A 164 -1.31 -7.32 3.76
N THR A 165 -1.10 -8.48 4.38
CA THR A 165 -1.81 -9.73 4.02
C THR A 165 -3.33 -9.55 4.15
N VAL A 166 -3.77 -8.76 5.14
CA VAL A 166 -5.16 -8.35 5.31
C VAL A 166 -5.19 -6.82 5.51
N PRO A 167 -5.52 -6.04 4.49
CA PRO A 167 -5.43 -4.58 4.56
C PRO A 167 -6.53 -3.93 5.38
N GLN A 168 -7.65 -4.60 5.59
CA GLN A 168 -8.79 -4.04 6.32
C GLN A 168 -9.33 -4.99 7.38
N PHE A 169 -9.87 -4.42 8.45
CA PHE A 169 -10.61 -5.14 9.48
C PHE A 169 -11.97 -4.50 9.65
N SER A 170 -12.97 -5.34 9.94
CA SER A 170 -14.26 -4.86 10.39
C SER A 170 -14.24 -4.65 11.90
N MET A 171 -15.00 -3.67 12.36
CA MET A 171 -15.12 -3.31 13.77
C MET A 171 -16.57 -3.00 14.14
N ILE A 172 -16.92 -3.27 15.38
CA ILE A 172 -18.28 -3.09 15.89
C ILE A 172 -18.27 -2.37 17.25
N ASN A 173 -19.24 -1.51 17.47
CA ASN A 173 -19.41 -0.80 18.74
C ASN A 173 -19.84 -1.76 19.86
N LYS A 174 -18.89 -2.20 20.66
CA LYS A 174 -19.10 -3.13 21.79
C LYS A 174 -19.96 -2.53 22.89
N LYS A 175 -19.83 -1.23 23.15
CA LYS A 175 -20.62 -0.53 24.16
C LYS A 175 -22.11 -0.49 23.80
N TRP A 176 -22.43 -0.37 22.50
CA TRP A 176 -23.81 -0.46 22.05
C TRP A 176 -24.36 -1.88 22.21
N LEU A 177 -23.55 -2.90 21.91
CA LEU A 177 -23.91 -4.30 22.16
C LEU A 177 -24.19 -4.54 23.65
N ASP A 178 -23.31 -4.08 24.52
CA ASP A 178 -23.43 -4.25 25.98
C ASP A 178 -24.69 -3.56 26.54
N GLU A 179 -25.00 -2.35 26.05
CA GLU A 179 -26.20 -1.62 26.44
C GLU A 179 -27.50 -2.34 26.03
N LEU A 180 -27.44 -3.11 24.94
CA LEU A 180 -28.56 -3.91 24.45
C LEU A 180 -28.55 -5.35 24.99
N GLY A 181 -27.49 -5.77 25.68
CA GLY A 181 -27.32 -7.16 26.15
C GLY A 181 -27.06 -8.14 25.01
N LEU A 182 -26.47 -7.67 23.90
CA LEU A 182 -26.15 -8.48 22.71
C LEU A 182 -24.68 -8.92 22.73
N SER A 183 -24.40 -10.06 22.10
CA SER A 183 -23.04 -10.56 21.87
C SER A 183 -22.48 -10.01 20.55
N VAL A 184 -21.15 -10.07 20.38
CA VAL A 184 -20.53 -9.84 19.06
C VAL A 184 -21.03 -10.91 18.09
N PRO A 185 -21.57 -10.52 16.92
CA PRO A 185 -22.10 -11.46 15.94
C PRO A 185 -21.00 -12.30 15.29
N THR A 186 -21.33 -13.53 14.90
CA THR A 186 -20.46 -14.49 14.22
C THR A 186 -20.99 -14.91 12.84
N THR A 187 -22.22 -14.50 12.53
CA THR A 187 -22.86 -14.74 11.25
C THR A 187 -23.43 -13.44 10.68
N LEU A 188 -23.64 -13.40 9.36
CA LEU A 188 -24.29 -12.26 8.70
C LEU A 188 -25.75 -12.07 9.19
N GLU A 189 -26.46 -13.15 9.53
CA GLU A 189 -27.82 -13.07 10.08
C GLU A 189 -27.80 -12.42 11.48
N GLU A 190 -26.87 -12.83 12.36
CA GLU A 190 -26.69 -12.18 13.66
C GLU A 190 -26.29 -10.71 13.54
N LEU A 191 -25.43 -10.38 12.57
CA LEU A 191 -25.06 -8.98 12.31
C LEU A 191 -26.27 -8.18 11.82
N HIS A 192 -27.10 -8.72 10.93
CA HIS A 192 -28.33 -8.08 10.50
C HIS A 192 -29.21 -7.70 11.71
N ASP A 193 -29.47 -8.65 12.60
CA ASP A 193 -30.28 -8.43 13.79
C ASP A 193 -29.68 -7.36 14.72
N VAL A 194 -28.35 -7.33 14.86
CA VAL A 194 -27.63 -6.31 15.61
C VAL A 194 -27.80 -4.93 14.97
N LEU A 195 -27.66 -4.81 13.63
CA LEU A 195 -27.82 -3.55 12.92
C LEU A 195 -29.27 -3.02 13.04
N VAL A 196 -30.26 -3.89 12.95
CA VAL A 196 -31.68 -3.55 13.22
C VAL A 196 -31.84 -3.01 14.64
N ALA A 197 -31.29 -3.71 15.64
CA ALA A 197 -31.34 -3.27 17.02
C ALA A 197 -30.64 -1.93 17.25
N PHE A 198 -29.51 -1.67 16.62
CA PHE A 198 -28.81 -0.39 16.69
C PHE A 198 -29.69 0.74 16.14
N LYS A 199 -30.32 0.53 14.98
CA LYS A 199 -31.20 1.49 14.34
C LYS A 199 -32.45 1.79 15.18
N GLU A 200 -33.18 0.74 15.58
CA GLU A 200 -34.43 0.87 16.30
C GLU A 200 -34.31 1.52 17.68
N ASN A 201 -33.15 1.34 18.34
CA ASN A 201 -32.85 1.94 19.63
C ASN A 201 -32.13 3.27 19.55
N ASP A 202 -31.81 3.79 18.35
CA ASP A 202 -31.05 5.02 18.12
C ASP A 202 -29.81 5.13 19.02
N MET A 203 -28.92 4.17 18.87
CA MET A 203 -27.83 3.91 19.84
C MET A 203 -26.85 5.08 19.98
N SER A 204 -26.59 5.83 18.91
CA SER A 204 -25.77 7.04 18.98
C SER A 204 -26.39 8.11 19.89
N ALA A 205 -27.67 8.35 19.74
CA ALA A 205 -28.39 9.28 20.62
C ALA A 205 -28.50 8.73 22.06
N LYS A 206 -28.81 7.44 22.21
CA LYS A 206 -29.01 6.79 23.51
C LYS A 206 -27.72 6.73 24.35
N VAL A 207 -26.59 6.36 23.75
CA VAL A 207 -25.34 6.09 24.49
C VAL A 207 -24.45 7.32 24.57
N TYR A 208 -24.38 8.12 23.50
CA TYR A 208 -23.49 9.27 23.43
C TYR A 208 -24.19 10.62 23.56
N GLY A 209 -25.52 10.64 23.58
CA GLY A 209 -26.28 11.88 23.70
C GLY A 209 -26.32 12.72 22.43
N ASN A 210 -26.07 12.13 21.30
CA ASN A 210 -26.16 12.75 20.00
C ASN A 210 -27.61 13.09 19.62
N ALA A 211 -27.81 13.77 18.51
CA ALA A 211 -29.15 14.14 18.06
C ALA A 211 -30.00 12.88 17.77
N ALA A 212 -31.30 12.97 17.99
CA ALA A 212 -32.21 11.87 17.65
C ALA A 212 -32.14 11.53 16.16
N GLY A 213 -32.04 10.25 15.83
CA GLY A 213 -31.90 9.77 14.46
C GLY A 213 -30.47 9.87 13.90
N SER A 214 -29.47 10.09 14.74
CA SER A 214 -28.05 10.16 14.33
C SER A 214 -27.38 8.78 14.16
N THR A 215 -28.04 7.70 14.55
CA THR A 215 -27.47 6.36 14.45
C THR A 215 -27.36 5.90 13.00
N ILE A 216 -26.17 5.56 12.60
CA ILE A 216 -25.84 4.88 11.35
C ILE A 216 -25.42 3.47 11.73
N PRO A 217 -26.26 2.43 11.48
CA PRO A 217 -25.92 1.09 11.93
C PRO A 217 -24.61 0.57 11.37
N MET A 218 -24.37 0.78 10.05
CA MET A 218 -23.13 0.42 9.36
C MET A 218 -22.78 1.51 8.33
N SER A 219 -21.52 1.94 8.31
CA SER A 219 -20.98 2.84 7.28
C SER A 219 -19.58 2.41 6.88
N THR A 220 -19.33 2.34 5.59
CA THR A 220 -18.01 2.01 5.01
C THR A 220 -17.70 2.93 3.84
N GLY A 221 -16.46 2.96 3.37
CA GLY A 221 -16.12 3.52 2.07
C GLY A 221 -16.53 2.57 0.96
N PHE A 222 -16.90 3.09 -0.22
CA PHE A 222 -17.28 2.24 -1.35
C PHE A 222 -16.12 2.03 -2.34
N ASP A 223 -15.48 3.09 -2.79
CA ASP A 223 -14.38 3.04 -3.75
C ASP A 223 -13.03 3.44 -3.11
N GLN A 224 -12.91 3.23 -1.82
CA GLN A 224 -11.72 3.61 -1.08
C GLN A 224 -10.85 2.39 -0.77
N TRP A 225 -9.56 2.58 -0.84
CA TRP A 225 -8.59 1.57 -0.45
C TRP A 225 -8.83 1.11 1.00
N CYS A 226 -8.85 -0.23 1.19
CA CYS A 226 -8.91 -0.97 2.46
C CYS A 226 -10.12 -0.73 3.38
N TRP A 227 -11.24 -0.19 2.96
CA TRP A 227 -12.40 0.05 3.83
C TRP A 227 -13.77 -0.08 3.19
N GLY A 228 -13.91 -1.02 2.31
CA GLY A 228 -15.20 -1.35 1.68
C GLY A 228 -16.02 -2.37 2.47
N GLN A 229 -17.28 -2.55 2.07
CA GLN A 229 -18.15 -3.63 2.59
C GLN A 229 -17.70 -5.02 2.16
N ASN A 230 -16.74 -5.11 1.25
CA ASN A 230 -16.32 -6.36 0.61
C ASN A 230 -15.79 -7.40 1.60
N ILE A 231 -15.32 -6.97 2.77
CA ILE A 231 -14.89 -7.88 3.84
C ILE A 231 -16.02 -8.82 4.28
N PHE A 232 -17.28 -8.39 4.16
CA PHE A 232 -18.45 -9.20 4.51
C PHE A 232 -18.81 -10.22 3.43
N TYR A 233 -18.22 -10.13 2.24
CA TYR A 233 -18.37 -11.13 1.18
C TYR A 233 -17.73 -12.47 1.53
N ALA A 234 -16.91 -12.51 2.59
CA ALA A 234 -16.41 -13.75 3.17
C ALA A 234 -17.53 -14.78 3.47
N GLY A 235 -18.73 -14.32 3.86
CA GLY A 235 -19.90 -15.14 4.05
C GLY A 235 -20.48 -15.76 2.78
N PHE A 236 -19.97 -15.35 1.61
CA PHE A 236 -20.30 -15.87 0.29
C PHE A 236 -19.13 -16.60 -0.37
N GLY A 237 -18.02 -16.80 0.37
CA GLY A 237 -16.91 -17.63 -0.03
C GLY A 237 -15.67 -16.90 -0.56
N PHE A 238 -15.67 -15.56 -0.54
CA PHE A 238 -14.53 -14.75 -1.00
C PHE A 238 -14.49 -13.41 -0.29
N THR A 239 -13.34 -12.73 -0.37
CA THR A 239 -13.22 -11.30 -0.10
C THR A 239 -12.68 -10.63 -1.36
N ASN A 240 -13.24 -9.47 -1.66
CA ASN A 240 -12.79 -8.65 -2.76
C ASN A 240 -11.84 -7.57 -2.22
N TRP A 241 -10.64 -7.49 -2.76
CA TRP A 241 -9.64 -6.50 -2.37
C TRP A 241 -9.68 -5.31 -3.32
N ILE A 242 -10.27 -4.22 -2.89
CA ILE A 242 -10.26 -2.97 -3.66
C ILE A 242 -8.82 -2.44 -3.72
N ASN A 243 -8.42 -1.92 -4.88
CA ASN A 243 -7.11 -1.31 -5.14
C ASN A 243 -5.87 -2.20 -5.18
N ASP A 244 -6.01 -3.47 -5.38
CA ASP A 244 -4.91 -4.18 -6.01
C ASP A 244 -5.00 -4.01 -7.54
N VAL A 245 -3.87 -4.08 -8.22
CA VAL A 245 -3.80 -4.05 -9.71
C VAL A 245 -4.72 -5.11 -10.34
N CYS A 246 -5.25 -5.99 -9.52
CA CYS A 246 -6.05 -7.15 -9.85
C CYS A 246 -7.25 -7.27 -8.90
N ASN A 247 -7.99 -6.18 -8.69
CA ASN A 247 -9.29 -6.23 -8.02
C ASN A 247 -10.10 -7.38 -8.59
N ASP A 248 -10.85 -8.06 -7.76
CA ASP A 248 -11.68 -9.18 -8.16
C ASP A 248 -10.96 -10.45 -8.66
N LEU A 249 -9.64 -10.46 -8.79
CA LEU A 249 -8.88 -11.65 -9.15
C LEU A 249 -8.59 -12.52 -7.93
N VAL A 250 -8.86 -13.79 -8.06
CA VAL A 250 -8.48 -14.82 -7.10
C VAL A 250 -7.71 -15.93 -7.79
N LEU A 251 -6.78 -16.52 -7.03
CA LEU A 251 -6.04 -17.69 -7.42
C LEU A 251 -6.62 -18.90 -6.69
N ASN A 252 -7.12 -19.87 -7.44
CA ASN A 252 -7.61 -21.13 -6.88
C ASN A 252 -6.45 -22.06 -6.51
N ALA A 253 -6.73 -23.04 -5.64
CA ALA A 253 -5.75 -24.04 -5.21
C ALA A 253 -5.18 -24.89 -6.36
N ASP A 254 -5.89 -25.00 -7.48
CA ASP A 254 -5.42 -25.71 -8.67
C ASP A 254 -4.59 -24.84 -9.64
N GLY A 255 -4.35 -23.59 -9.28
CA GLY A 255 -3.58 -22.65 -10.07
C GLY A 255 -4.39 -21.89 -11.13
N THR A 256 -5.71 -22.02 -11.15
CA THR A 256 -6.55 -21.24 -12.07
C THR A 256 -6.80 -19.83 -11.52
N VAL A 257 -6.71 -18.84 -12.39
CA VAL A 257 -7.02 -17.44 -12.10
C VAL A 257 -8.46 -17.15 -12.52
N ASN A 258 -9.25 -16.54 -11.65
CA ASN A 258 -10.62 -16.17 -11.94
C ASN A 258 -10.92 -14.75 -11.45
N PHE A 259 -11.89 -14.10 -12.09
CA PHE A 259 -12.57 -12.96 -11.51
C PHE A 259 -13.69 -13.44 -10.56
N VAL A 260 -13.89 -12.77 -9.44
CA VAL A 260 -15.02 -13.05 -8.53
C VAL A 260 -16.30 -12.33 -8.98
N CYS A 261 -16.18 -11.27 -9.74
CA CYS A 261 -17.29 -10.40 -10.14
C CYS A 261 -18.30 -11.06 -11.12
N ASP A 262 -17.98 -12.20 -11.71
CA ASP A 262 -18.88 -12.97 -12.59
C ASP A 262 -19.47 -14.23 -11.93
N ASP A 263 -19.16 -14.48 -10.64
CA ASP A 263 -19.60 -15.65 -9.90
C ASP A 263 -21.02 -15.48 -9.33
N ASP A 264 -21.78 -16.58 -9.26
CA ASP A 264 -23.12 -16.59 -8.67
C ASP A 264 -23.11 -16.22 -7.18
N ASN A 265 -22.03 -16.50 -6.44
CA ASN A 265 -21.88 -16.11 -5.04
C ASN A 265 -21.69 -14.59 -4.90
N TYR A 266 -20.98 -13.94 -5.85
CA TYR A 266 -20.91 -12.48 -5.90
C TYR A 266 -22.30 -11.87 -6.11
N ARG A 267 -23.06 -12.41 -7.06
CA ARG A 267 -24.45 -12.02 -7.27
C ARG A 267 -25.31 -12.18 -6.01
N ALA A 268 -25.13 -13.29 -5.30
CA ALA A 268 -25.85 -13.55 -4.04
C ALA A 268 -25.48 -12.53 -2.96
N ALA A 269 -24.20 -12.17 -2.83
CA ALA A 269 -23.73 -11.13 -1.91
C ALA A 269 -24.38 -9.77 -2.23
N LEU A 270 -24.38 -9.36 -3.50
CA LEU A 270 -25.00 -8.10 -3.92
C LEU A 270 -26.51 -8.05 -3.63
N THR A 271 -27.22 -9.17 -3.83
CA THR A 271 -28.64 -9.27 -3.49
C THR A 271 -28.84 -9.11 -1.99
N TYR A 272 -28.01 -9.75 -1.18
CA TYR A 272 -28.09 -9.71 0.28
C TYR A 272 -27.84 -8.29 0.82
N PHE A 273 -26.85 -7.60 0.33
CA PHE A 273 -26.55 -6.23 0.76
C PHE A 273 -27.50 -5.18 0.18
N HIS A 274 -28.12 -5.46 -0.97
CA HIS A 274 -29.25 -4.66 -1.46
C HIS A 274 -30.40 -4.61 -0.42
N ASP A 275 -30.76 -5.75 0.14
CA ASP A 275 -31.80 -5.82 1.17
C ASP A 275 -31.42 -4.99 2.40
N TRP A 276 -30.18 -5.09 2.88
CA TRP A 276 -29.69 -4.27 4.01
C TRP A 276 -29.69 -2.78 3.72
N PHE A 277 -29.32 -2.39 2.50
CA PHE A 277 -29.36 -0.98 2.09
C PHE A 277 -30.80 -0.48 2.02
N ALA A 278 -31.71 -1.24 1.44
CA ALA A 278 -33.14 -0.92 1.35
C ALA A 278 -33.79 -0.81 2.73
N GLU A 279 -33.37 -1.61 3.69
CA GLU A 279 -33.80 -1.54 5.09
C GLU A 279 -33.19 -0.34 5.83
N GLY A 280 -32.24 0.38 5.23
CA GLY A 280 -31.52 1.49 5.84
C GLY A 280 -30.63 1.06 7.00
N LEU A 281 -30.04 -0.12 6.92
CA LEU A 281 -29.02 -0.63 7.84
C LEU A 281 -27.63 -0.20 7.43
N MET A 282 -27.44 0.12 6.16
CA MET A 282 -26.23 0.69 5.61
C MET A 282 -26.38 2.21 5.40
N ASP A 283 -25.28 2.93 5.55
CA ASP A 283 -25.24 4.38 5.34
C ASP A 283 -25.70 4.75 3.93
N GLN A 284 -26.73 5.58 3.83
CA GLN A 284 -27.31 5.97 2.54
C GLN A 284 -26.37 6.86 1.70
N GLU A 285 -25.34 7.40 2.31
CA GLU A 285 -24.31 8.22 1.65
C GLU A 285 -23.04 7.43 1.31
N MET A 286 -22.95 6.12 1.64
CA MET A 286 -21.73 5.33 1.47
C MET A 286 -21.18 5.31 0.03
N PHE A 287 -22.02 5.44 -0.98
CA PHE A 287 -21.63 5.48 -2.40
C PHE A 287 -21.23 6.88 -2.91
N SER A 288 -21.26 7.89 -2.05
CA SER A 288 -20.95 9.27 -2.43
C SER A 288 -20.09 10.01 -1.40
N GLN A 289 -19.87 9.40 -0.24
CA GLN A 289 -19.02 9.99 0.80
C GLN A 289 -17.54 9.77 0.50
N ASP A 290 -16.74 10.77 0.83
CA ASP A 290 -15.29 10.62 0.87
C ASP A 290 -14.79 10.14 2.24
N THR A 291 -13.49 9.86 2.33
CA THR A 291 -12.81 9.45 3.57
C THR A 291 -13.03 10.43 4.71
N THR A 292 -12.98 11.75 4.43
CA THR A 292 -13.16 12.78 5.45
C THR A 292 -14.56 12.73 6.05
N GLN A 293 -15.57 12.51 5.23
CA GLN A 293 -16.96 12.38 5.65
C GLN A 293 -17.18 11.12 6.48
N LEU A 294 -16.61 9.96 6.07
CA LEU A 294 -16.67 8.73 6.84
C LEU A 294 -16.00 8.90 8.22
N MET A 295 -14.78 9.43 8.26
CA MET A 295 -14.04 9.68 9.51
C MET A 295 -14.80 10.66 10.43
N ALA A 296 -15.43 11.69 9.86
CA ALA A 296 -16.25 12.62 10.63
C ALA A 296 -17.46 11.94 11.29
N LYS A 297 -18.17 11.04 10.57
CA LYS A 297 -19.29 10.27 11.12
C LYS A 297 -18.84 9.32 12.23
N CYS A 298 -17.74 8.61 12.03
CA CYS A 298 -17.16 7.69 13.01
C CYS A 298 -16.67 8.41 14.26
N SER A 299 -15.90 9.50 14.12
CA SER A 299 -15.36 10.29 15.24
C SER A 299 -16.40 11.08 16.01
N GLN A 300 -17.62 11.20 15.50
CA GLN A 300 -18.78 11.75 16.22
C GLN A 300 -19.61 10.69 16.94
N GLY A 301 -19.25 9.41 16.83
CA GLY A 301 -19.95 8.30 17.47
C GLY A 301 -21.31 7.99 16.84
N TYR A 302 -21.46 8.20 15.52
CA TYR A 302 -22.72 7.90 14.81
C TYR A 302 -22.79 6.48 14.31
N VAL A 303 -21.64 5.83 14.07
CA VAL A 303 -21.52 4.57 13.33
C VAL A 303 -21.45 3.38 14.27
N GLY A 304 -22.20 2.33 14.00
CA GLY A 304 -22.18 1.09 14.78
C GLY A 304 -21.13 0.07 14.30
N VAL A 305 -21.06 -0.12 12.99
CA VAL A 305 -20.12 -1.03 12.31
C VAL A 305 -19.40 -0.29 11.19
N SER A 306 -18.10 -0.51 11.07
CA SER A 306 -17.30 0.01 9.96
C SER A 306 -16.13 -0.91 9.64
N THR A 307 -15.37 -0.55 8.61
CA THR A 307 -14.14 -1.23 8.19
C THR A 307 -13.02 -0.21 8.06
N TRP A 308 -11.83 -0.54 8.55
CA TRP A 308 -10.67 0.34 8.47
C TRP A 308 -9.38 -0.39 8.80
N TRP A 309 -8.27 0.33 8.68
CA TRP A 309 -6.95 -0.16 9.03
C TRP A 309 -6.73 -0.28 10.55
N TYR A 310 -7.13 0.73 11.32
CA TYR A 310 -7.07 0.78 12.79
C TYR A 310 -8.33 1.39 13.39
N ILE A 311 -8.76 0.87 14.54
CA ILE A 311 -9.92 1.39 15.27
C ILE A 311 -9.70 2.85 15.70
N GLU A 312 -8.53 3.14 16.27
CA GLU A 312 -8.19 4.46 16.83
C GLU A 312 -8.20 5.56 15.78
N GLU A 313 -7.72 5.25 14.59
CA GLU A 313 -7.67 6.23 13.49
C GLU A 313 -9.06 6.61 13.02
N LEU A 314 -9.95 5.63 12.88
CA LEU A 314 -11.28 5.84 12.37
C LEU A 314 -12.25 6.39 13.44
N MET A 315 -12.26 5.76 14.62
CA MET A 315 -13.24 6.03 15.68
C MET A 315 -12.85 7.16 16.61
N GLY A 316 -11.58 7.58 16.58
CA GLY A 316 -11.06 8.70 17.36
C GLY A 316 -11.39 8.58 18.86
N PRO A 317 -12.16 9.53 19.44
CA PRO A 317 -12.43 9.53 20.89
C PRO A 317 -13.30 8.36 21.38
N TYR A 318 -13.89 7.60 20.48
CA TYR A 318 -14.75 6.44 20.79
C TYR A 318 -14.05 5.10 20.55
N ALA A 319 -12.78 5.08 20.20
CA ALA A 319 -12.04 3.87 19.84
C ALA A 319 -12.14 2.75 20.90
N GLU A 320 -12.03 3.10 22.20
CA GLU A 320 -12.15 2.14 23.30
C GLU A 320 -13.53 1.47 23.42
N ASP A 321 -14.55 2.04 22.78
CA ASP A 321 -15.90 1.48 22.75
C ASP A 321 -16.08 0.40 21.66
N TYR A 322 -15.07 0.19 20.79
CA TYR A 322 -15.12 -0.73 19.65
C TYR A 322 -14.21 -1.94 19.87
N VAL A 323 -14.59 -3.02 19.22
CA VAL A 323 -13.79 -4.26 19.11
C VAL A 323 -13.78 -4.72 17.65
N PHE A 324 -12.81 -5.56 17.30
CA PHE A 324 -12.85 -6.22 16.01
C PHE A 324 -14.06 -7.14 15.89
N LEU A 325 -14.61 -7.14 14.69
CA LEU A 325 -15.67 -8.05 14.28
C LEU A 325 -14.99 -9.24 13.56
N PRO A 326 -15.19 -10.48 14.02
CA PRO A 326 -14.59 -11.64 13.36
C PRO A 326 -15.13 -11.83 11.94
N VAL A 327 -14.48 -12.65 11.14
CA VAL A 327 -15.02 -13.08 9.85
C VAL A 327 -16.36 -13.75 10.06
N LEU A 328 -17.38 -13.30 9.32
CA LEU A 328 -18.75 -13.75 9.52
C LEU A 328 -19.09 -14.92 8.58
N THR A 329 -19.83 -15.88 9.12
CA THR A 329 -20.41 -16.98 8.34
C THR A 329 -21.67 -16.50 7.62
N GLY A 330 -21.81 -16.84 6.37
CA GLY A 330 -22.94 -16.49 5.52
C GLY A 330 -24.18 -17.37 5.73
N PRO A 331 -25.27 -17.09 4.99
CA PRO A 331 -26.56 -17.76 5.17
C PRO A 331 -26.55 -19.27 4.90
N ASP A 332 -25.65 -19.75 4.06
CA ASP A 332 -25.48 -21.18 3.72
C ASP A 332 -24.44 -21.89 4.58
N GLY A 333 -23.87 -21.22 5.58
CA GLY A 333 -22.81 -21.73 6.43
C GLY A 333 -21.40 -21.56 5.85
N THR A 334 -21.25 -20.84 4.75
CA THR A 334 -19.96 -20.55 4.12
C THR A 334 -19.24 -19.42 4.85
N SER A 335 -17.94 -19.57 4.98
CA SER A 335 -17.01 -18.48 5.29
C SER A 335 -15.67 -18.79 4.67
N ASN A 336 -15.16 -17.87 3.87
CA ASN A 336 -13.84 -17.98 3.27
C ASN A 336 -13.30 -16.57 3.03
N VAL A 337 -12.06 -16.35 3.39
CA VAL A 337 -11.36 -15.10 3.13
C VAL A 337 -10.16 -15.36 2.24
N THR A 338 -9.86 -14.40 1.42
CA THR A 338 -8.63 -14.38 0.64
C THR A 338 -7.52 -13.67 1.40
N VAL A 339 -6.28 -14.00 1.11
CA VAL A 339 -5.08 -13.31 1.61
C VAL A 339 -4.18 -12.98 0.44
N ARG A 340 -3.42 -11.91 0.57
CA ARG A 340 -2.34 -11.63 -0.38
C ARG A 340 -1.23 -12.65 -0.20
N THR A 341 -0.69 -13.13 -1.32
CA THR A 341 0.52 -13.95 -1.35
C THR A 341 1.72 -13.04 -1.60
N GLY A 342 2.76 -13.22 -0.81
CA GLY A 342 3.98 -12.41 -0.92
C GLY A 342 3.96 -11.13 -0.07
N GLY A 343 5.12 -10.64 0.30
CA GLY A 343 5.29 -9.31 0.87
C GLY A 343 5.00 -8.27 -0.21
N ALA A 344 4.25 -7.23 0.10
CA ALA A 344 3.97 -6.16 -0.85
C ALA A 344 5.28 -5.43 -1.20
N ILE A 345 5.98 -5.90 -2.22
CA ILE A 345 7.15 -5.22 -2.77
C ILE A 345 6.69 -4.32 -3.91
N ASN A 346 6.80 -3.03 -3.70
CA ASN A 346 6.61 -2.04 -4.75
C ASN A 346 7.98 -1.74 -5.39
N ALA A 347 8.15 -2.09 -6.66
CA ALA A 347 9.41 -1.93 -7.40
C ALA A 347 9.73 -0.47 -7.75
N GLY A 348 8.73 0.40 -7.84
CA GLY A 348 8.86 1.76 -8.41
C GLY A 348 8.91 2.89 -7.39
N ASN A 349 9.44 2.66 -6.20
CA ASN A 349 9.50 3.70 -5.16
C ASN A 349 10.62 4.74 -5.34
N LEU A 350 11.63 4.44 -6.12
CA LEU A 350 12.57 5.40 -6.67
C LEU A 350 12.88 5.03 -8.10
N SER A 351 12.72 5.93 -9.04
CA SER A 351 13.21 5.77 -10.40
C SER A 351 14.17 6.92 -10.75
N VAL A 352 15.36 6.58 -11.20
CA VAL A 352 16.38 7.54 -11.63
C VAL A 352 16.21 7.82 -13.12
N THR A 353 16.18 9.08 -13.49
CA THR A 353 15.94 9.48 -14.88
C THR A 353 17.24 9.61 -15.68
N SER A 354 17.12 9.69 -17.00
CA SER A 354 18.25 9.97 -17.90
C SER A 354 18.82 11.39 -17.76
N ALA A 355 18.19 12.28 -16.98
CA ALA A 355 18.73 13.59 -16.67
C ALA A 355 19.81 13.55 -15.56
N CYS A 356 19.86 12.48 -14.77
CA CYS A 356 20.85 12.31 -13.71
C CYS A 356 22.25 12.06 -14.31
N GLU A 357 23.17 13.01 -14.11
CA GLU A 357 24.54 12.91 -14.65
C GLU A 357 25.46 12.02 -13.80
N ASN A 358 25.10 11.78 -12.52
CA ASN A 358 25.89 10.95 -11.59
C ASN A 358 25.02 10.00 -10.79
N PRO A 359 24.45 8.95 -11.42
CA PRO A 359 23.60 7.98 -10.75
C PRO A 359 24.32 7.19 -9.65
N GLU A 360 25.61 6.89 -9.79
CA GLU A 360 26.38 6.18 -8.76
C GLU A 360 26.32 6.90 -7.41
N LYS A 361 26.51 8.21 -7.43
CA LYS A 361 26.55 9.01 -6.22
C LYS A 361 25.17 9.18 -5.60
N LEU A 362 24.13 9.35 -6.44
CA LEU A 362 22.75 9.39 -5.97
C LEU A 362 22.33 8.06 -5.36
N LEU A 363 22.68 6.95 -6.01
CA LEU A 363 22.32 5.60 -5.55
C LEU A 363 23.07 5.22 -4.27
N ALA A 364 24.33 5.67 -4.08
CA ALA A 364 25.05 5.50 -2.82
C ALA A 364 24.35 6.24 -1.64
N PHE A 365 23.70 7.38 -1.90
CA PHE A 365 22.86 8.03 -0.90
C PHE A 365 21.60 7.19 -0.59
N TYR A 366 20.93 6.67 -1.61
CA TYR A 366 19.75 5.82 -1.41
C TYR A 366 20.08 4.45 -0.81
N ASP A 367 21.29 3.94 -0.98
CA ASP A 367 21.71 2.70 -0.32
C ASP A 367 21.68 2.81 1.22
N LEU A 368 21.92 3.99 1.78
CA LEU A 368 21.80 4.23 3.22
C LEU A 368 20.36 4.05 3.74
N TRP A 369 19.36 4.17 2.87
CA TRP A 369 17.95 3.96 3.23
C TRP A 369 17.64 2.51 3.58
N TYR A 370 18.47 1.57 3.13
CA TYR A 370 18.29 0.12 3.37
C TYR A 370 19.01 -0.40 4.62
N THR A 371 19.63 0.48 5.43
CA THR A 371 20.13 0.06 6.75
C THR A 371 18.98 0.00 7.77
N GLY A 372 18.98 -1.00 8.65
CA GLY A 372 17.89 -1.19 9.62
C GLY A 372 17.60 0.05 10.48
N GLU A 373 18.64 0.76 10.94
CA GLU A 373 18.47 1.97 11.77
C GLU A 373 17.93 3.16 10.97
N ASN A 374 18.34 3.32 9.71
CA ASN A 374 17.85 4.41 8.88
C ASN A 374 16.42 4.14 8.39
N VAL A 375 16.13 2.91 7.96
CA VAL A 375 14.79 2.57 7.46
C VAL A 375 13.73 2.81 8.54
N MET A 376 13.99 2.44 9.80
CA MET A 376 13.07 2.72 10.90
C MET A 376 12.86 4.22 11.10
N GLN A 377 13.94 5.04 11.01
CA GLN A 377 13.83 6.48 11.18
C GLN A 377 13.09 7.15 10.01
N LEU A 378 13.28 6.65 8.78
CA LEU A 378 12.57 7.15 7.60
C LEU A 378 11.10 6.74 7.61
N GLN A 379 10.77 5.59 8.19
CA GLN A 379 9.39 5.09 8.25
C GLN A 379 8.59 5.70 9.39
N TYR A 380 9.19 5.89 10.56
CA TYR A 380 8.46 6.28 11.76
C TYR A 380 8.83 7.66 12.28
N GLY A 381 10.06 8.09 12.09
CA GLY A 381 10.59 9.36 12.56
C GLY A 381 11.94 9.23 13.27
N PRO A 382 12.67 10.35 13.44
CA PRO A 382 14.03 10.36 13.95
C PRO A 382 14.17 9.83 15.39
N ILE A 383 15.34 9.28 15.69
CA ILE A 383 15.81 9.04 17.06
C ILE A 383 15.76 10.35 17.86
N ASP A 384 15.48 10.27 19.16
CA ASP A 384 15.21 11.38 20.09
C ASP A 384 13.89 12.14 19.82
N THR A 385 13.17 11.77 18.77
CA THR A 385 11.83 12.32 18.47
C THR A 385 10.76 11.24 18.54
N TYR A 386 10.85 10.24 17.67
CA TYR A 386 9.92 9.10 17.64
C TYR A 386 10.48 7.91 18.42
N PHE A 387 11.77 7.60 18.28
CA PHE A 387 12.45 6.57 19.07
C PHE A 387 13.15 7.23 20.24
N ILE A 388 12.68 6.95 21.47
CA ILE A 388 13.06 7.68 22.69
C ILE A 388 13.92 6.89 23.67
N GLY A 389 14.30 5.66 23.33
CA GLY A 389 15.13 4.82 24.17
C GLY A 389 15.37 3.46 23.56
N LYS A 390 16.14 2.64 24.27
CA LYS A 390 16.38 1.24 23.93
C LYS A 390 16.01 0.33 25.10
N ASP A 391 15.56 -0.88 24.77
CA ASP A 391 15.35 -1.92 25.78
C ASP A 391 16.67 -2.53 26.27
N GLU A 392 16.58 -3.54 27.15
CA GLU A 392 17.73 -4.26 27.70
C GLU A 392 18.58 -5.01 26.67
N ASN A 393 18.01 -5.29 25.47
CA ASN A 393 18.67 -5.94 24.36
C ASN A 393 19.28 -4.95 23.36
N GLY A 394 19.07 -3.64 23.58
CA GLY A 394 19.57 -2.59 22.69
C GLY A 394 18.64 -2.26 21.51
N VAL A 395 17.42 -2.78 21.52
CA VAL A 395 16.37 -2.56 20.50
C VAL A 395 15.66 -1.24 20.77
N TRP A 396 15.45 -0.43 19.74
CA TRP A 396 14.80 0.87 19.87
C TRP A 396 13.33 0.75 20.26
N LEU A 397 12.89 1.63 21.16
CA LEU A 397 11.51 1.75 21.61
C LEU A 397 10.89 3.03 21.06
N SER A 398 9.70 2.92 20.46
CA SER A 398 8.92 4.05 20.00
C SER A 398 8.30 4.83 21.16
N ILE A 399 8.01 6.09 20.92
CA ILE A 399 7.23 6.95 21.81
C ILE A 399 5.81 6.40 21.93
N THR A 400 5.27 6.37 23.15
CA THR A 400 3.88 6.01 23.38
C THR A 400 2.93 7.17 23.01
N ASP A 401 1.66 6.86 22.78
CA ASP A 401 0.62 7.88 22.53
C ASP A 401 0.54 8.91 23.67
N ALA A 402 0.64 8.47 24.92
CA ALA A 402 0.61 9.35 26.08
C ALA A 402 1.80 10.32 26.11
N GLU A 403 3.01 9.82 25.89
CA GLU A 403 4.23 10.65 25.83
C GLU A 403 4.21 11.60 24.62
N SER A 404 3.71 11.12 23.47
CA SER A 404 3.58 11.95 22.26
C SER A 404 2.60 13.09 22.48
N ARG A 405 1.43 12.83 23.05
CA ARG A 405 0.45 13.85 23.41
C ARG A 405 0.99 14.86 24.42
N GLU A 406 1.72 14.39 25.44
CA GLU A 406 2.34 15.27 26.44
C GLU A 406 3.42 16.18 25.81
N LYS A 407 4.30 15.60 24.98
CA LYS A 407 5.46 16.32 24.43
C LYS A 407 5.15 17.13 23.17
N TYR A 408 4.28 16.62 22.29
CA TYR A 408 4.03 17.18 20.97
C TYR A 408 2.57 17.60 20.72
N GLY A 409 1.65 17.28 21.65
CA GLY A 409 0.22 17.62 21.53
C GLY A 409 -0.58 16.78 20.54
N LYS A 410 -0.04 15.64 20.09
CA LYS A 410 -0.62 14.74 19.09
C LYS A 410 -0.33 13.27 19.40
N SER A 411 -1.08 12.34 18.80
CA SER A 411 -0.82 10.92 18.95
C SER A 411 0.52 10.51 18.32
N ALA A 412 1.04 9.33 18.66
CA ALA A 412 2.22 8.77 18.01
C ALA A 412 2.00 8.53 16.51
N GLY A 413 0.78 8.11 16.12
CA GLY A 413 0.40 7.95 14.71
C GLY A 413 0.40 9.27 13.94
N GLU A 414 -0.17 10.36 14.49
CA GLU A 414 -0.11 11.69 13.88
C GLU A 414 1.33 12.22 13.80
N LEU A 415 2.15 11.93 14.81
CA LEU A 415 3.56 12.30 14.82
C LEU A 415 4.33 11.54 13.72
N LYS A 416 4.10 10.23 13.58
CA LYS A 416 4.65 9.42 12.50
C LYS A 416 4.30 10.01 11.14
N ALA A 417 3.00 10.25 10.87
CA ALA A 417 2.54 10.80 9.60
C ALA A 417 3.16 12.14 9.21
N GLN A 418 3.65 12.90 10.20
CA GLN A 418 4.39 14.15 9.97
C GLN A 418 5.87 13.95 9.69
N LEU A 419 6.45 12.87 10.19
CA LEU A 419 7.91 12.65 10.20
C LEU A 419 8.35 11.63 9.15
N GLU A 420 7.47 10.75 8.71
CA GLU A 420 7.78 9.73 7.73
C GLU A 420 8.24 10.33 6.41
N VAL A 421 9.13 9.62 5.74
CA VAL A 421 9.70 9.99 4.45
C VAL A 421 9.28 8.93 3.44
N ALA A 422 8.56 9.32 2.39
CA ALA A 422 8.24 8.44 1.27
C ALA A 422 9.50 8.05 0.49
N GLY A 423 9.50 6.88 -0.14
CA GLY A 423 10.60 6.43 -0.98
C GLY A 423 11.02 4.97 -0.73
N PRO A 424 12.13 4.55 -1.32
CA PRO A 424 12.54 3.15 -1.33
C PRO A 424 13.03 2.70 0.05
N LYS A 425 12.26 1.83 0.69
CA LYS A 425 12.53 1.34 2.04
C LYS A 425 12.12 -0.13 2.14
N LEU A 426 13.00 -0.99 2.63
CA LEU A 426 12.67 -2.39 2.94
C LEU A 426 12.78 -2.60 4.46
N ILE A 427 11.65 -2.84 5.10
CA ILE A 427 11.58 -3.22 6.49
C ILE A 427 11.41 -4.74 6.55
N LEU A 428 12.51 -5.42 6.88
CA LEU A 428 12.52 -6.87 6.99
C LEU A 428 11.95 -7.33 8.33
N SER A 429 11.39 -8.52 8.38
CA SER A 429 10.73 -9.05 9.58
C SER A 429 11.65 -9.09 10.81
N ASN A 430 12.93 -9.41 10.62
CA ASN A 430 13.91 -9.43 11.69
C ASN A 430 14.23 -8.03 12.27
N TYR A 431 13.92 -6.94 11.56
CA TYR A 431 14.16 -5.59 12.10
C TYR A 431 13.28 -5.29 13.31
N TYR A 432 12.09 -5.93 13.40
CA TYR A 432 11.20 -5.79 14.55
C TYR A 432 11.69 -6.49 15.83
N SER A 433 12.70 -7.35 15.73
CA SER A 433 13.37 -7.96 16.88
C SER A 433 14.75 -7.38 17.14
N ASP A 434 15.48 -7.02 16.08
CA ASP A 434 16.91 -6.73 16.12
C ASP A 434 17.23 -5.23 16.15
N VAL A 435 16.33 -4.41 15.58
CA VAL A 435 16.55 -2.97 15.41
C VAL A 435 15.58 -2.15 16.28
N PHE A 436 14.27 -2.38 16.13
CA PHE A 436 13.25 -1.65 16.87
C PHE A 436 12.07 -2.56 17.22
N LYS A 437 11.45 -2.27 18.38
CA LYS A 437 10.29 -3.02 18.81
C LYS A 437 9.05 -2.57 18.03
N MET A 438 8.28 -3.54 17.55
CA MET A 438 6.97 -3.29 16.94
C MET A 438 6.05 -2.59 17.96
N GLU A 439 5.25 -1.66 17.50
CA GLU A 439 4.23 -0.99 18.31
C GLU A 439 3.21 -2.00 18.85
N ASP A 440 2.75 -1.80 20.09
CA ASP A 440 1.82 -2.73 20.74
C ASP A 440 0.55 -2.95 19.90
N ARG A 441 -0.01 -1.88 19.30
CA ARG A 441 -1.19 -2.00 18.41
C ARG A 441 -0.92 -2.77 17.11
N ALA A 442 0.31 -2.73 16.58
CA ALA A 442 0.67 -3.55 15.43
C ALA A 442 0.76 -5.03 15.80
N ILE A 443 1.23 -5.33 17.02
CA ILE A 443 1.23 -6.68 17.59
C ILE A 443 -0.21 -7.17 17.80
N GLU A 444 -1.08 -6.32 18.33
CA GLU A 444 -2.51 -6.62 18.50
C GLU A 444 -3.15 -6.92 17.14
N ARG A 445 -2.93 -6.07 16.13
CA ARG A 445 -3.44 -6.28 14.77
C ARG A 445 -2.95 -7.59 14.15
N LEU A 446 -1.67 -7.93 14.29
CA LEU A 446 -1.15 -9.22 13.84
C LEU A 446 -1.77 -10.39 14.61
N THR A 447 -1.97 -10.24 15.91
CA THR A 447 -2.64 -11.25 16.73
C THR A 447 -4.06 -11.47 16.25
N ASP A 448 -4.81 -10.38 16.00
CA ASP A 448 -6.18 -10.46 15.47
C ASP A 448 -6.22 -11.10 14.07
N LEU A 449 -5.23 -10.81 13.20
CA LEU A 449 -5.09 -11.49 11.93
C LEU A 449 -5.03 -13.02 12.09
N TYR A 450 -4.16 -13.51 12.99
CA TYR A 450 -4.01 -14.94 13.22
C TYR A 450 -5.21 -15.57 13.94
N ASP A 451 -5.84 -14.86 14.85
CA ASP A 451 -6.93 -15.39 15.66
C ASP A 451 -8.29 -15.31 14.98
N TYR A 452 -8.55 -14.25 14.21
CA TYR A 452 -9.88 -13.97 13.65
C TYR A 452 -9.97 -14.06 12.13
N TRP A 453 -8.86 -14.06 11.40
CA TRP A 453 -8.86 -14.09 9.93
C TRP A 453 -8.29 -15.38 9.37
N MET A 454 -7.07 -15.74 9.75
CA MET A 454 -6.38 -16.90 9.19
C MET A 454 -7.12 -18.22 9.31
N PRO A 455 -7.93 -18.50 10.37
CA PRO A 455 -8.74 -19.72 10.45
C PRO A 455 -9.77 -19.88 9.34
N PHE A 456 -10.10 -18.81 8.62
CA PHE A 456 -11.08 -18.79 7.55
C PHE A 456 -10.48 -18.78 6.15
N VAL A 457 -9.15 -18.71 6.04
CA VAL A 457 -8.43 -18.88 4.76
C VAL A 457 -8.51 -20.34 4.36
N LYS A 458 -9.01 -20.61 3.15
CA LYS A 458 -9.22 -21.99 2.67
C LYS A 458 -8.44 -22.23 1.38
N ASP A 459 -9.13 -22.17 0.24
CA ASP A 459 -8.65 -22.70 -1.02
C ASP A 459 -8.30 -21.61 -2.05
N THR A 460 -8.56 -20.36 -1.72
CA THR A 460 -8.33 -19.22 -2.62
C THR A 460 -7.45 -18.16 -1.99
N THR A 461 -6.59 -17.56 -2.79
CA THR A 461 -5.78 -16.41 -2.41
C THR A 461 -5.96 -15.28 -3.43
N VAL A 462 -5.57 -14.07 -3.05
CA VAL A 462 -5.47 -12.97 -3.99
C VAL A 462 -4.38 -13.28 -5.02
N TYR A 463 -4.57 -12.85 -6.23
CA TYR A 463 -3.58 -12.99 -7.30
C TYR A 463 -2.22 -12.43 -6.86
N PRO A 464 -1.11 -13.16 -7.08
CA PRO A 464 0.20 -12.74 -6.60
C PRO A 464 0.67 -11.45 -7.26
N VAL A 465 1.01 -10.46 -6.44
CA VAL A 465 1.52 -9.14 -6.91
C VAL A 465 2.88 -9.23 -7.59
N ASP A 466 3.60 -10.34 -7.39
CA ASP A 466 4.94 -10.59 -7.94
C ASP A 466 4.90 -11.17 -9.37
N CYS A 467 3.72 -11.35 -9.96
CA CYS A 467 3.59 -11.80 -11.34
C CYS A 467 4.10 -10.70 -12.30
N VAL A 468 5.07 -11.05 -13.13
CA VAL A 468 5.67 -10.14 -14.11
C VAL A 468 5.01 -10.31 -15.46
N PHE A 469 4.56 -9.21 -16.04
CA PHE A 469 3.91 -9.17 -17.35
C PHE A 469 4.90 -8.84 -18.47
N THR A 470 4.66 -9.36 -19.66
CA THR A 470 5.35 -8.95 -20.89
C THR A 470 4.78 -7.63 -21.41
N PRO A 471 5.50 -6.90 -22.30
CA PRO A 471 4.98 -5.68 -22.91
C PRO A 471 3.61 -5.86 -23.59
N ASP A 472 3.44 -6.92 -24.40
CA ASP A 472 2.16 -7.19 -25.10
C ASP A 472 1.01 -7.47 -24.10
N GLU A 473 1.31 -8.09 -22.96
CA GLU A 473 0.33 -8.32 -21.89
C GLU A 473 -0.04 -7.03 -21.18
N LEU A 474 0.93 -6.16 -20.94
CA LEU A 474 0.69 -4.83 -20.35
C LEU A 474 -0.15 -3.94 -21.27
N ASP A 475 0.10 -3.97 -22.57
CA ASP A 475 -0.73 -3.28 -23.56
C ASP A 475 -2.18 -3.77 -23.54
N THR A 476 -2.38 -5.09 -23.33
CA THR A 476 -3.73 -5.67 -23.21
C THR A 476 -4.40 -5.21 -21.92
N ILE A 477 -3.69 -5.23 -20.79
CA ILE A 477 -4.20 -4.75 -19.50
C ILE A 477 -4.58 -3.27 -19.59
N ASP A 478 -3.72 -2.43 -20.15
CA ASP A 478 -3.98 -1.00 -20.30
C ASP A 478 -5.20 -0.72 -21.20
N MET A 479 -5.38 -1.53 -22.22
CA MET A 479 -6.51 -1.39 -23.14
C MET A 479 -7.88 -1.66 -22.48
N TYR A 480 -7.97 -2.61 -21.57
CA TYR A 480 -9.25 -3.14 -21.09
C TYR A 480 -9.54 -2.87 -19.63
N ARG A 481 -8.52 -2.80 -18.76
CA ARG A 481 -8.68 -2.79 -17.31
C ARG A 481 -9.61 -1.69 -16.82
N THR A 482 -9.39 -0.45 -17.23
CA THR A 482 -10.17 0.70 -16.73
C THR A 482 -11.66 0.58 -17.07
N ASP A 483 -12.00 0.16 -18.28
CA ASP A 483 -13.39 0.00 -18.68
C ASP A 483 -14.05 -1.18 -17.95
N PHE A 484 -13.28 -2.27 -17.72
CA PHE A 484 -13.73 -3.43 -16.98
C PHE A 484 -14.02 -3.09 -15.51
N GLU A 485 -13.06 -2.50 -14.81
CA GLU A 485 -13.19 -2.12 -13.40
C GLU A 485 -14.34 -1.13 -13.18
N ASN A 486 -14.47 -0.13 -14.04
CA ASN A 486 -15.60 0.81 -14.00
C ASN A 486 -16.94 0.11 -14.18
N ALA A 487 -17.04 -0.85 -15.12
CA ALA A 487 -18.27 -1.60 -15.34
C ALA A 487 -18.67 -2.43 -14.11
N VAL A 488 -17.69 -3.03 -13.40
CA VAL A 488 -17.93 -3.77 -12.15
C VAL A 488 -18.42 -2.81 -11.06
N ALA A 489 -17.64 -1.76 -10.76
CA ALA A 489 -17.93 -0.82 -9.68
C ALA A 489 -19.25 -0.08 -9.85
N GLU A 490 -19.55 0.41 -11.06
CA GLU A 490 -20.82 1.08 -11.35
C GLU A 490 -22.01 0.14 -11.17
N GLN A 491 -21.88 -1.11 -11.61
CA GLN A 491 -22.97 -2.05 -11.53
C GLN A 491 -23.18 -2.57 -10.10
N GLU A 492 -22.12 -2.78 -9.33
CA GLU A 492 -22.18 -3.12 -7.91
C GLU A 492 -22.94 -2.04 -7.13
N ALA A 493 -22.53 -0.79 -7.27
CA ALA A 493 -23.18 0.33 -6.61
C ALA A 493 -24.67 0.43 -6.99
N LEU A 494 -25.00 0.26 -8.27
CA LEU A 494 -26.37 0.30 -8.75
C LEU A 494 -27.23 -0.81 -8.13
N TRP A 495 -26.72 -2.02 -8.06
CA TRP A 495 -27.45 -3.17 -7.54
C TRP A 495 -27.65 -3.12 -6.04
N ILE A 496 -26.68 -2.65 -5.28
CA ILE A 496 -26.86 -2.46 -3.83
C ILE A 496 -27.83 -1.31 -3.57
N LYS A 497 -27.68 -0.18 -4.27
CA LYS A 497 -28.42 1.06 -3.99
C LYS A 497 -29.88 1.05 -4.49
N ASP A 498 -30.09 0.63 -5.73
CA ASP A 498 -31.35 0.90 -6.43
C ASP A 498 -32.19 -0.36 -6.68
N VAL A 499 -31.63 -1.38 -7.30
CA VAL A 499 -32.35 -2.59 -7.72
C VAL A 499 -31.43 -3.80 -7.65
N GLY A 500 -31.75 -4.79 -6.87
CA GLY A 500 -30.98 -6.04 -6.82
C GLY A 500 -30.84 -6.72 -8.20
N PRO A 501 -29.83 -7.59 -8.39
CA PRO A 501 -29.51 -8.21 -9.67
C PRO A 501 -30.51 -9.30 -10.07
N ASP A 502 -31.54 -8.97 -10.87
CA ASP A 502 -32.40 -9.98 -11.47
C ASP A 502 -31.68 -10.76 -12.59
N ASP A 503 -32.25 -11.90 -13.02
CA ASP A 503 -31.62 -12.78 -14.01
C ASP A 503 -31.26 -12.04 -15.32
N LYS A 504 -32.14 -11.17 -15.79
CA LYS A 504 -31.95 -10.43 -17.02
C LYS A 504 -30.87 -9.36 -16.90
N ALA A 505 -30.83 -8.67 -15.76
CA ALA A 505 -29.80 -7.69 -15.46
C ALA A 505 -28.44 -8.38 -15.32
N TRP A 506 -28.38 -9.52 -14.66
CA TRP A 506 -27.19 -10.34 -14.52
C TRP A 506 -26.64 -10.81 -15.88
N GLU A 507 -27.49 -11.42 -16.73
CA GLU A 507 -27.08 -11.81 -18.09
C GLU A 507 -26.56 -10.63 -18.94
N LYS A 508 -27.16 -9.45 -18.76
CA LYS A 508 -26.69 -8.25 -19.48
C LYS A 508 -25.34 -7.80 -18.97
N TYR A 509 -25.12 -7.87 -17.65
CA TYR A 509 -23.87 -7.51 -17.01
C TYR A 509 -22.72 -8.41 -17.47
N LEU A 510 -22.88 -9.74 -17.43
CA LEU A 510 -21.87 -10.66 -17.94
C LEU A 510 -21.48 -10.35 -19.41
N LYS A 511 -22.44 -10.03 -20.26
CA LYS A 511 -22.16 -9.58 -21.65
C LYS A 511 -21.46 -8.23 -21.69
N THR A 512 -21.60 -7.40 -20.68
CA THR A 512 -20.86 -6.13 -20.59
C THR A 512 -19.43 -6.37 -20.18
N LEU A 513 -19.18 -7.22 -19.18
CA LEU A 513 -17.84 -7.61 -18.77
C LEU A 513 -17.04 -8.23 -19.93
N ASP A 514 -17.66 -9.14 -20.68
CA ASP A 514 -17.03 -9.74 -21.88
C ASP A 514 -16.65 -8.68 -22.92
N ARG A 515 -17.50 -7.68 -23.17
CA ARG A 515 -17.19 -6.56 -24.08
C ARG A 515 -16.13 -5.60 -23.53
N CYS A 516 -15.96 -5.54 -22.22
CA CYS A 516 -14.90 -4.77 -21.56
C CYS A 516 -13.59 -5.56 -21.48
N GLY A 517 -13.49 -6.72 -22.14
CA GLY A 517 -12.24 -7.47 -22.27
C GLY A 517 -11.95 -8.45 -21.13
N MET A 518 -12.97 -8.90 -20.40
CA MET A 518 -12.79 -9.85 -19.29
C MET A 518 -12.02 -11.10 -19.71
N SER A 519 -12.35 -11.67 -20.88
CA SER A 519 -11.69 -12.88 -21.37
C SER A 519 -10.22 -12.61 -21.73
N GLU A 520 -9.91 -11.49 -22.37
CA GLU A 520 -8.56 -11.07 -22.73
C GLU A 520 -7.71 -10.80 -21.49
N LEU A 521 -8.29 -10.15 -20.48
CA LEU A 521 -7.62 -9.90 -19.20
C LEU A 521 -7.30 -11.23 -18.48
N LEU A 522 -8.25 -12.18 -18.42
CA LEU A 522 -8.02 -13.50 -17.80
C LEU A 522 -6.91 -14.28 -18.49
N GLU A 523 -6.84 -14.27 -19.83
CA GLU A 523 -5.76 -14.93 -20.56
C GLU A 523 -4.39 -14.36 -20.19
N VAL A 524 -4.28 -13.05 -20.07
CA VAL A 524 -3.05 -12.37 -19.68
C VAL A 524 -2.66 -12.68 -18.24
N TYR A 525 -3.59 -12.57 -17.31
CA TYR A 525 -3.30 -12.85 -15.89
C TYR A 525 -2.93 -14.33 -15.68
N GLN A 526 -3.60 -15.26 -16.33
CA GLN A 526 -3.23 -16.68 -16.25
C GLN A 526 -1.83 -16.94 -16.80
N ALA A 527 -1.49 -16.36 -17.95
CA ALA A 527 -0.17 -16.54 -18.55
C ALA A 527 0.96 -15.99 -17.68
N ALA A 528 0.74 -14.84 -17.05
CA ALA A 528 1.71 -14.26 -16.12
C ALA A 528 1.87 -15.11 -14.85
N TYR A 529 0.76 -15.65 -14.32
CA TYR A 529 0.80 -16.56 -13.19
C TYR A 529 1.51 -17.88 -13.52
N ASP A 530 1.26 -18.46 -14.69
CA ASP A 530 1.90 -19.72 -15.10
C ASP A 530 3.43 -19.55 -15.14
N ARG A 531 3.93 -18.43 -15.68
CA ARG A 531 5.36 -18.11 -15.65
C ARG A 531 5.93 -17.96 -14.24
N TYR A 532 5.18 -17.28 -13.37
CA TYR A 532 5.56 -17.12 -11.97
C TYR A 532 5.63 -18.47 -11.23
N ALA A 533 4.66 -19.35 -11.46
CA ALA A 533 4.61 -20.67 -10.85
C ALA A 533 5.73 -21.59 -11.36
N GLU A 534 6.11 -21.50 -12.65
CA GLU A 534 7.23 -22.23 -13.23
C GLU A 534 8.59 -21.76 -12.70
N ALA A 535 8.71 -20.51 -12.27
CA ALA A 535 9.95 -19.92 -11.75
C ALA A 535 10.21 -20.23 -10.26
N LYS A 536 9.18 -20.68 -9.51
CA LYS A 536 9.27 -21.13 -8.11
C LYS A 536 9.60 -22.62 -7.99
#